data_e650a5f50dac86ef69d12f0080e28d79
#
_entry.id   e650a5f50dac86ef69d12f0080e28d79
#
_cell.length_a   1.000
_cell.length_b   1.000
_cell.length_c   1.000
_cell.angle_alpha   90.00
_cell.angle_beta   90.00
_cell.angle_gamma   90.00
#
_symmetry.space_group_name_H-M   'P 1'
#
loop_
_entity.id
_entity.type
_entity.pdbx_description
1 polymer ?
#
loop_
_entity_poly.entity_id
_entity_poly.type
_entity_poly.pdbx_seq_one_letter_code
_entity_poly.pdbx_strand_id
1 'polypeptide(L)'
;PYARAMVRICKEESFHQRQGYEAMMALAAGTPEQKRMAQDALNRWWWPSLMMFGPPDENSPNTERSLRWRIKRETNDELRQKFVDITVP
;
A
#
# COMPACT_ATOMS: atom_id res chain seq x y z
N PRO A 1 3.98 -24.97 -8.36
CA PRO A 1 2.60 -24.62 -8.04
C PRO A 1 2.47 -23.30 -7.30
N TYR A 2 3.20 -23.11 -6.19
CA TYR A 2 3.12 -21.89 -5.40
C TYR A 2 3.58 -20.66 -6.19
N ALA A 3 4.71 -20.77 -6.85
CA ALA A 3 5.25 -19.66 -7.64
C ALA A 3 4.30 -19.23 -8.76
N ARG A 4 3.66 -20.19 -9.43
CA ARG A 4 2.69 -19.90 -10.48
C ARG A 4 1.44 -19.20 -9.91
N ALA A 5 0.97 -19.68 -8.76
CA ALA A 5 -0.16 -19.05 -8.07
C ALA A 5 0.17 -17.60 -7.69
N MET A 6 1.38 -17.36 -7.20
CA MET A 6 1.81 -16.02 -6.82
C MET A 6 1.93 -15.07 -8.00
N VAL A 7 2.39 -15.55 -9.17
CA VAL A 7 2.44 -14.73 -10.39
C VAL A 7 1.03 -14.27 -10.78
N ARG A 8 0.05 -15.19 -10.71
CA ARG A 8 -1.34 -14.86 -11.02
C ARG A 8 -1.90 -13.85 -10.02
N ILE A 9 -1.65 -14.08 -8.73
CA ILE A 9 -2.11 -13.17 -7.67
C ILE A 9 -1.53 -11.78 -7.85
N CYS A 10 -0.25 -11.67 -8.16
CA CYS A 10 0.40 -10.38 -8.41
C CYS A 10 -0.21 -9.63 -9.59
N LYS A 11 -0.57 -10.35 -10.65
CA LYS A 11 -1.24 -9.75 -11.80
C LYS A 11 -2.63 -9.22 -11.41
N GLU A 12 -3.39 -10.00 -10.66
CA GLU A 12 -4.71 -9.59 -10.18
C GLU A 12 -4.61 -8.37 -9.27
N GLU A 13 -3.62 -8.33 -8.37
CA GLU A 13 -3.39 -7.19 -7.50
C GLU A 13 -3.02 -5.93 -8.28
N SER A 14 -2.31 -6.07 -9.40
CA SER A 14 -2.01 -4.92 -10.26
C SER A 14 -3.28 -4.31 -10.84
N PHE A 15 -4.26 -5.14 -11.19
CA PHE A 15 -5.57 -4.64 -11.65
C PHE A 15 -6.30 -3.94 -10.50
N HIS A 16 -6.30 -4.51 -9.31
CA HIS A 16 -6.95 -3.90 -8.15
C HIS A 16 -6.33 -2.54 -7.82
N GLN A 17 -5.01 -2.46 -7.87
CA GLN A 17 -4.30 -1.21 -7.63
C GLN A 17 -4.69 -0.13 -8.65
N ARG A 18 -4.79 -0.51 -9.93
CA ARG A 18 -5.20 0.41 -10.98
C ARG A 18 -6.63 0.87 -10.80
N GLN A 19 -7.55 -0.04 -10.44
CA GLN A 19 -8.93 0.31 -10.17
C GLN A 19 -9.06 1.31 -9.03
N GLY A 20 -8.33 1.10 -7.95
CA GLY A 20 -8.31 2.02 -6.82
C GLY A 20 -7.80 3.39 -7.22
N TYR A 21 -6.71 3.44 -7.96
CA TYR A 21 -6.13 4.69 -8.45
C TYR A 21 -7.11 5.44 -9.34
N GLU A 22 -7.70 4.76 -10.32
CA GLU A 22 -8.66 5.37 -11.24
C GLU A 22 -9.91 5.88 -10.51
N ALA A 23 -10.41 5.12 -9.52
CA ALA A 23 -11.55 5.54 -8.73
C ALA A 23 -11.25 6.81 -7.93
N MET A 24 -10.09 6.86 -7.28
CA MET A 24 -9.69 8.04 -6.51
C MET A 24 -9.47 9.26 -7.41
N MET A 25 -8.88 9.06 -8.59
CA MET A 25 -8.68 10.16 -9.55
C MET A 25 -10.01 10.68 -10.08
N ALA A 26 -10.96 9.78 -10.35
CA ALA A 26 -12.29 10.18 -10.80
C ALA A 26 -13.02 11.00 -9.74
N LEU A 27 -12.95 10.57 -8.48
CA LEU A 27 -13.56 11.30 -7.37
C LEU A 27 -12.89 12.67 -7.16
N ALA A 28 -11.57 12.71 -7.25
CA ALA A 28 -10.82 13.95 -7.07
C ALA A 28 -11.08 14.96 -8.16
N ALA A 29 -11.40 14.51 -9.37
CA ALA A 29 -11.74 15.36 -10.50
C ALA A 29 -13.24 15.64 -10.62
N GLY A 30 -14.06 15.07 -9.76
CA GLY A 30 -15.51 15.15 -9.83
C GLY A 30 -16.10 16.36 -9.11
N THR A 31 -17.35 16.21 -8.70
CA THR A 31 -18.08 17.27 -7.99
C THR A 31 -17.48 17.53 -6.61
N PRO A 32 -17.77 18.71 -5.98
CA PRO A 32 -17.34 18.97 -4.61
C PRO A 32 -17.77 17.89 -3.63
N GLU A 33 -18.94 17.29 -3.84
CA GLU A 33 -19.42 16.19 -3.01
C GLU A 33 -18.55 14.94 -3.16
N GLN A 34 -18.19 14.61 -4.39
CA GLN A 34 -17.29 13.49 -4.68
C GLN A 34 -15.89 13.71 -4.09
N LYS A 35 -15.37 14.92 -4.17
CA LYS A 35 -14.10 15.28 -3.54
C LYS A 35 -14.14 15.11 -2.03
N ARG A 36 -15.26 15.45 -1.42
CA ARG A 36 -15.46 15.29 0.02
C ARG A 36 -15.49 13.81 0.40
N MET A 37 -16.14 12.99 -0.42
CA MET A 37 -16.15 11.54 -0.21
C MET A 37 -14.74 10.95 -0.28
N ALA A 38 -13.93 11.38 -1.24
CA ALA A 38 -12.56 10.93 -1.37
C ALA A 38 -11.73 11.35 -0.15
N GLN A 39 -11.89 12.60 0.29
CA GLN A 39 -11.17 13.11 1.47
C GLN A 39 -11.58 12.36 2.74
N ASP A 40 -12.86 12.07 2.90
CA ASP A 40 -13.37 11.31 4.03
C ASP A 40 -12.79 9.90 4.06
N ALA A 41 -12.72 9.25 2.90
CA ALA A 41 -12.10 7.93 2.79
C ALA A 41 -10.62 7.96 3.14
N LEU A 42 -9.88 8.98 2.67
CA LEU A 42 -8.48 9.16 3.01
C LEU A 42 -8.29 9.36 4.51
N ASN A 43 -9.11 10.20 5.13
CA ASN A 43 -9.03 10.44 6.56
C ASN A 43 -9.26 9.18 7.38
N ARG A 44 -10.14 8.31 6.89
CA ARG A 44 -10.52 7.07 7.58
C ARG A 44 -9.46 5.98 7.41
N TRP A 45 -8.86 5.88 6.22
CA TRP A 45 -8.01 4.74 5.86
C TRP A 45 -6.52 5.05 5.79
N TRP A 46 -6.10 6.32 5.88
CA TRP A 46 -4.69 6.68 5.76
C TRP A 46 -3.82 6.00 6.83
N TRP A 47 -4.20 6.16 8.09
CA TRP A 47 -3.44 5.56 9.18
C TRP A 47 -3.42 4.03 9.13
N PRO A 48 -4.58 3.35 8.96
CA PRO A 48 -4.57 1.90 8.78
C PRO A 48 -3.71 1.45 7.60
N SER A 49 -3.68 2.21 6.50
CA SER A 49 -2.85 1.87 5.34
C SER A 49 -1.37 1.90 5.68
N LEU A 50 -0.92 2.88 6.44
CA LEU A 50 0.47 2.96 6.89
C LEU A 50 0.82 1.81 7.81
N MET A 51 -0.11 1.38 8.65
CA MET A 51 0.12 0.28 9.60
C MET A 51 0.22 -1.08 8.91
N MET A 52 -0.28 -1.20 7.67
CA MET A 52 -0.19 -2.46 6.92
C MET A 52 1.25 -2.86 6.60
N PHE A 53 2.19 -1.93 6.62
CA PHE A 53 3.60 -2.25 6.39
C PHE A 53 4.28 -2.88 7.60
N GLY A 54 3.57 -2.99 8.71
CA GLY A 54 4.07 -3.58 9.93
C GLY A 54 4.59 -2.54 10.93
N PRO A 55 4.98 -2.99 12.12
CA PRO A 55 5.50 -2.09 13.15
C PRO A 55 6.83 -1.48 12.73
N PRO A 56 7.29 -0.40 13.40
CA PRO A 56 8.63 0.14 13.16
C PRO A 56 9.68 -0.97 13.25
N ASP A 57 10.72 -0.87 12.45
CA ASP A 57 11.75 -1.92 12.38
C ASP A 57 12.36 -2.23 13.75
N GLU A 58 12.49 -1.24 14.61
CA GLU A 58 13.00 -1.40 15.97
C GLU A 58 12.17 -2.39 16.78
N ASN A 59 10.87 -2.46 16.51
CA ASN A 59 9.92 -3.29 17.24
C ASN A 59 9.50 -4.54 16.46
N SER A 60 10.11 -4.78 15.29
CA SER A 60 9.77 -5.91 14.45
C SER A 60 10.78 -7.04 14.63
N PRO A 61 10.42 -8.15 15.31
CA PRO A 61 11.38 -9.22 15.58
C PRO A 61 11.77 -10.02 14.35
N ASN A 62 10.98 -9.97 13.28
CA ASN A 62 11.16 -10.81 12.11
C ASN A 62 11.72 -10.09 10.88
N THR A 63 11.86 -8.76 10.92
CA THR A 63 12.30 -7.98 9.76
C THR A 63 13.70 -8.39 9.33
N GLU A 64 14.66 -8.41 10.24
CA GLU A 64 16.03 -8.79 9.94
C GLU A 64 16.14 -10.20 9.38
N ARG A 65 15.41 -11.13 9.98
CA ARG A 65 15.39 -12.53 9.54
C ARG A 65 14.80 -12.64 8.12
N SER A 66 13.72 -11.94 7.84
CA SER A 66 13.08 -11.94 6.52
C SER A 66 14.00 -11.36 5.45
N LEU A 67 14.74 -10.31 5.77
CA LEU A 67 15.72 -9.73 4.85
C LEU A 67 16.89 -10.69 4.62
N ARG A 68 17.39 -11.32 5.67
CA ARG A 68 18.51 -12.28 5.58
C ARG A 68 18.16 -13.47 4.69
N TRP A 69 16.94 -13.95 4.77
CA TRP A 69 16.47 -15.09 3.99
C TRP A 69 15.94 -14.68 2.60
N ARG A 70 16.05 -13.41 2.25
CA ARG A 70 15.56 -12.86 0.97
C ARG A 70 14.08 -13.06 0.71
N ILE A 71 13.31 -13.26 1.77
CA ILE A 71 11.85 -13.28 1.70
C ILE A 71 11.34 -11.86 1.47
N LYS A 72 12.01 -10.88 2.06
CA LYS A 72 11.67 -9.48 1.99
C LYS A 72 12.88 -8.70 1.50
N ARG A 73 12.68 -7.73 0.60
CA ARG A 73 13.76 -6.94 0.02
C ARG A 73 14.05 -5.66 0.80
N GLU A 74 13.07 -5.14 1.49
CA GLU A 74 13.15 -3.85 2.16
C GLU A 74 12.53 -3.94 3.54
N THR A 75 12.97 -3.05 4.44
CA THR A 75 12.42 -2.99 5.79
C THR A 75 11.01 -2.42 5.79
N ASN A 76 10.29 -2.57 6.90
CA ASN A 76 8.96 -2.00 7.04
C ASN A 76 8.99 -0.49 6.90
N ASP A 77 9.99 0.15 7.49
CA ASP A 77 10.14 1.61 7.44
C ASP A 77 10.43 2.08 6.01
N GLU A 78 11.27 1.37 5.28
CA GLU A 78 11.58 1.70 3.88
C GLU A 78 10.35 1.59 2.99
N LEU A 79 9.58 0.52 3.14
CA LEU A 79 8.35 0.33 2.36
C LEU A 79 7.31 1.39 2.69
N ARG A 80 7.15 1.71 3.97
CA ARG A 80 6.23 2.76 4.40
C ARG A 80 6.63 4.11 3.82
N GLN A 81 7.92 4.42 3.85
CA GLN A 81 8.42 5.67 3.30
C GLN A 81 8.20 5.77 1.80
N LYS A 82 8.42 4.69 1.06
CA LYS A 82 8.14 4.65 -0.37
C LYS A 82 6.67 4.90 -0.66
N PHE A 83 5.78 4.31 0.12
CA PHE A 83 4.35 4.53 -0.03
C PHE A 83 3.99 6.00 0.18
N VAL A 84 4.55 6.62 1.22
CA VAL A 84 4.33 8.05 1.49
C VAL A 84 4.87 8.90 0.34
N ASP A 85 6.07 8.59 -0.15
CA ASP A 85 6.69 9.35 -1.25
C ASP A 85 5.87 9.31 -2.53
N ILE A 86 5.21 8.18 -2.80
CA ILE A 86 4.36 8.02 -3.99
C ILE A 86 3.02 8.73 -3.83
N THR A 87 2.44 8.70 -2.63
CA THR A 87 1.07 9.18 -2.40
C THR A 87 0.99 10.63 -1.97
N VAL A 88 2.04 11.17 -1.35
CA VAL A 88 2.08 12.57 -0.89
C VAL A 88 3.03 13.34 -1.80
N PRO A 89 2.53 14.32 -2.56
CA PRO A 89 3.37 15.14 -3.44
C PRO A 89 4.33 16.05 -2.67
#